data_df3c38fa6faafad2481bb0a879350cc5
#
_entry.id   df3c38fa6faafad2481bb0a879350cc5
#
_cell.length_a   1.000
_cell.length_b   1.000
_cell.length_c   1.000
_cell.angle_alpha   90.00
_cell.angle_beta   90.00
_cell.angle_gamma   90.00
#
_symmetry.space_group_name_H-M   'P 1'
#
loop_
_entity.id
_entity.type
_entity.pdbx_description
1 polymer ?
#
loop_
_entity_poly.entity_id
_entity_poly.type
_entity_poly.pdbx_seq_one_letter_code
_entity_poly.pdbx_strand_id
1 'polypeptide(L)'
;MNWSQIESPSLDDFETLARDAFASLPEEFRALVGDLVFRVDDFPDEDVIKDMELESEFEILGLFQGPDLASGEAGQSHGLQTMIFLYRRPILDYWAEHEEKLGDIVRHVLIHEIGHHFGLSDEDMHEIEDASD
;
A
#
# COMPACT_ATOMS: atom_id res chain seq x y z
N MET A 1 -23.93 13.80 12.71
CA MET A 1 -22.58 14.22 12.29
C MET A 1 -22.67 15.46 11.43
N ASN A 2 -21.86 16.45 11.71
CA ASN A 2 -21.87 17.69 10.94
C ASN A 2 -20.83 17.61 9.82
N TRP A 3 -21.28 17.29 8.63
CA TRP A 3 -20.37 17.11 7.49
C TRP A 3 -19.65 18.39 7.07
N SER A 4 -20.22 19.55 7.41
CA SER A 4 -19.58 20.82 7.05
C SER A 4 -18.28 21.09 7.80
N GLN A 5 -18.01 20.32 8.86
CA GLN A 5 -16.83 20.50 9.69
C GLN A 5 -15.79 19.41 9.45
N ILE A 6 -16.06 18.49 8.52
CA ILE A 6 -15.19 17.36 8.27
C ILE A 6 -14.20 17.72 7.17
N GLU A 7 -12.92 17.47 7.43
CA GLU A 7 -11.86 17.63 6.43
C GLU A 7 -11.49 16.24 5.89
N SER A 8 -10.97 16.22 4.68
CA SER A 8 -10.48 14.95 4.14
C SER A 8 -9.25 14.48 4.95
N PRO A 9 -9.04 13.16 5.05
CA PRO A 9 -7.87 12.65 5.76
C PRO A 9 -6.57 13.22 5.17
N SER A 10 -5.67 13.63 6.07
CA SER A 10 -4.39 14.24 5.69
C SER A 10 -3.35 13.16 5.36
N LEU A 11 -2.16 13.61 4.93
CA LEU A 11 -1.03 12.71 4.75
C LEU A 11 -0.69 12.00 6.06
N ASP A 12 -0.71 12.71 7.17
CA ASP A 12 -0.45 12.12 8.50
C ASP A 12 -1.51 11.11 8.89
N ASP A 13 -2.77 11.40 8.57
CA ASP A 13 -3.87 10.46 8.82
C ASP A 13 -3.67 9.16 8.03
N PHE A 14 -3.23 9.28 6.79
CA PHE A 14 -2.94 8.11 5.95
C PHE A 14 -1.78 7.29 6.50
N GLU A 15 -0.75 7.94 7.02
CA GLU A 15 0.36 7.23 7.64
C GLU A 15 -0.12 6.41 8.84
N THR A 16 -0.95 7.01 9.68
CA THR A 16 -1.54 6.32 10.83
C THR A 16 -2.41 5.14 10.38
N LEU A 17 -3.26 5.36 9.36
CA LEU A 17 -4.08 4.29 8.80
C LEU A 17 -3.22 3.15 8.27
N ALA A 18 -2.13 3.46 7.59
CA ALA A 18 -1.25 2.45 7.02
C ALA A 18 -0.57 1.63 8.10
N ARG A 19 -0.06 2.28 9.15
CA ARG A 19 0.59 1.58 10.26
C ARG A 19 -0.38 0.69 11.01
N ASP A 20 -1.59 1.19 11.28
CA ASP A 20 -2.62 0.41 11.96
C ASP A 20 -3.08 -0.77 11.11
N ALA A 21 -3.26 -0.54 9.82
CA ALA A 21 -3.66 -1.60 8.89
C ALA A 21 -2.59 -2.70 8.82
N PHE A 22 -1.32 -2.31 8.72
CA PHE A 22 -0.23 -3.28 8.67
C PHE A 22 -0.13 -4.08 9.96
N ALA A 23 -0.29 -3.40 11.11
CA ALA A 23 -0.24 -4.07 12.42
C ALA A 23 -1.38 -5.08 12.60
N SER A 24 -2.48 -4.91 11.88
CA SER A 24 -3.62 -5.83 11.95
C SER A 24 -3.44 -7.09 11.09
N LEU A 25 -2.43 -7.11 10.24
CA LEU A 25 -2.20 -8.25 9.35
C LEU A 25 -1.61 -9.42 10.10
N PRO A 26 -1.81 -10.66 9.60
CA PRO A 26 -1.24 -11.85 10.25
C PRO A 26 0.28 -11.72 10.40
N GLU A 27 0.78 -12.23 11.52
CA GLU A 27 2.20 -12.15 11.83
C GLU A 27 3.06 -12.78 10.74
N GLU A 28 2.61 -13.88 10.16
CA GLU A 28 3.32 -14.58 9.10
C GLU A 28 3.51 -13.70 7.87
N PHE A 29 2.50 -12.90 7.54
CA PHE A 29 2.58 -11.98 6.42
C PHE A 29 3.54 -10.83 6.74
N ARG A 30 3.43 -10.27 7.95
CA ARG A 30 4.31 -9.17 8.36
C ARG A 30 5.76 -9.60 8.42
N ALA A 31 6.01 -10.86 8.77
CA ALA A 31 7.37 -11.41 8.84
C ALA A 31 8.07 -11.46 7.47
N LEU A 32 7.31 -11.57 6.39
CA LEU A 32 7.88 -11.55 5.04
C LEU A 32 8.59 -10.24 4.74
N VAL A 33 8.08 -9.16 5.30
CA VAL A 33 8.55 -7.81 4.99
C VAL A 33 9.69 -7.37 5.91
N GLY A 34 9.62 -7.75 7.17
CA GLY A 34 10.56 -7.24 8.18
C GLY A 34 10.27 -5.77 8.47
N ASP A 35 11.32 -4.98 8.57
CA ASP A 35 11.18 -3.55 8.85
C ASP A 35 10.69 -2.83 7.59
N LEU A 36 9.57 -2.14 7.71
CA LEU A 36 8.91 -1.48 6.60
C LEU A 36 8.80 0.01 6.87
N VAL A 37 9.20 0.81 5.89
CA VAL A 37 9.00 2.26 5.94
C VAL A 37 7.75 2.60 5.14
N PHE A 38 6.87 3.39 5.76
CA PHE A 38 5.67 3.88 5.10
C PHE A 38 5.93 5.29 4.58
N ARG A 39 5.53 5.52 3.35
CA ARG A 39 5.60 6.85 2.76
C ARG A 39 4.28 7.18 2.10
N VAL A 40 3.71 8.31 2.46
CA VAL A 40 2.46 8.77 1.87
C VAL A 40 2.73 10.05 1.11
N ASP A 41 2.42 10.03 -0.18
CA ASP A 41 2.50 11.21 -1.05
C ASP A 41 1.12 11.44 -1.64
N ASP A 42 0.85 12.64 -2.13
CA ASP A 42 -0.43 12.91 -2.77
C ASP A 42 -0.57 12.18 -4.11
N PHE A 43 0.51 12.13 -4.88
CA PHE A 43 0.51 11.48 -6.19
C PHE A 43 1.83 10.77 -6.41
N PRO A 44 1.86 9.74 -7.29
CA PRO A 44 3.13 9.16 -7.71
C PRO A 44 3.96 10.21 -8.44
N ASP A 45 5.28 10.10 -8.35
CA ASP A 45 6.14 11.03 -9.07
C ASP A 45 6.18 10.66 -10.57
N GLU A 46 6.80 11.55 -11.37
CA GLU A 46 6.85 11.36 -12.81
C GLU A 46 7.58 10.09 -13.23
N ASP A 47 8.60 9.71 -12.47
CA ASP A 47 9.37 8.51 -12.77
C ASP A 47 8.52 7.25 -12.63
N VAL A 48 7.68 7.19 -11.60
CA VAL A 48 6.76 6.07 -11.40
C VAL A 48 5.74 6.01 -12.53
N ILE A 49 5.15 7.15 -12.88
CA ILE A 49 4.15 7.23 -13.95
C ILE A 49 4.76 6.73 -15.26
N LYS A 50 5.96 7.15 -15.56
CA LYS A 50 6.66 6.77 -16.78
C LYS A 50 7.07 5.30 -16.78
N ASP A 51 7.70 4.85 -15.69
CA ASP A 51 8.21 3.47 -15.61
C ASP A 51 7.09 2.43 -15.65
N MET A 52 5.94 2.75 -15.09
CA MET A 52 4.79 1.85 -15.07
C MET A 52 3.82 2.09 -16.22
N GLU A 53 4.17 3.00 -17.12
CA GLU A 53 3.34 3.32 -18.29
C GLU A 53 1.91 3.67 -17.94
N LEU A 54 1.74 4.49 -16.91
CA LEU A 54 0.42 4.93 -16.47
C LEU A 54 -0.12 6.04 -17.38
N GLU A 55 -1.40 5.98 -17.68
CA GLU A 55 -2.07 7.03 -18.46
C GLU A 55 -2.48 8.20 -17.59
N SER A 56 -2.61 7.98 -16.28
CA SER A 56 -3.05 9.00 -15.33
C SER A 56 -2.37 8.77 -13.99
N GLU A 57 -2.13 9.85 -13.27
CA GLU A 57 -1.60 9.78 -11.91
C GLU A 57 -2.59 9.18 -10.92
N PHE A 58 -3.85 9.00 -11.31
CA PHE A 58 -4.88 8.37 -10.48
C PHE A 58 -4.96 6.85 -10.63
N GLU A 59 -4.20 6.27 -11.54
CA GLU A 59 -4.29 4.83 -11.82
C GLU A 59 -3.65 3.93 -10.79
N ILE A 60 -2.78 4.47 -9.94
CA ILE A 60 -2.04 3.66 -8.96
C ILE A 60 -2.38 4.14 -7.55
N LEU A 61 -2.73 3.19 -6.68
CA LEU A 61 -3.07 3.50 -5.29
C LEU A 61 -1.88 3.36 -4.35
N GLY A 62 -0.93 2.50 -4.69
CA GLY A 62 0.25 2.28 -3.88
C GLY A 62 1.33 1.54 -4.66
N LEU A 63 2.51 1.46 -4.05
CA LEU A 63 3.67 0.83 -4.68
C LEU A 63 4.59 0.28 -3.61
N PHE A 64 5.01 -0.98 -3.74
CA PHE A 64 5.97 -1.59 -2.84
C PHE A 64 7.35 -1.57 -3.48
N GLN A 65 8.35 -1.19 -2.72
CA GLN A 65 9.74 -1.18 -3.15
C GLN A 65 10.58 -1.94 -2.12
N GLY A 66 11.34 -2.91 -2.60
CA GLY A 66 12.18 -3.69 -1.71
C GLY A 66 13.09 -4.61 -2.49
N PRO A 67 13.82 -5.49 -1.79
CA PRO A 67 14.69 -6.46 -2.44
C PRO A 67 13.91 -7.34 -3.40
N ASP A 68 14.49 -7.60 -4.58
CA ASP A 68 13.89 -8.49 -5.56
C ASP A 68 14.26 -9.93 -5.22
N LEU A 69 13.31 -10.66 -4.66
CA LEU A 69 13.52 -12.05 -4.27
C LEU A 69 13.60 -12.98 -5.49
N ALA A 70 13.01 -12.56 -6.61
CA ALA A 70 12.98 -13.39 -7.80
C ALA A 70 14.36 -13.51 -8.46
N SER A 71 15.24 -12.53 -8.25
CA SER A 71 16.57 -12.54 -8.83
C SER A 71 17.53 -13.46 -8.08
N GLY A 72 17.19 -13.87 -6.88
CA GLY A 72 18.08 -14.65 -6.03
C GLY A 72 19.27 -13.87 -5.49
N GLU A 73 19.29 -12.57 -5.73
CA GLU A 73 20.39 -11.69 -5.34
C GLU A 73 20.03 -10.80 -4.15
N ALA A 74 19.29 -11.34 -3.21
CA ALA A 74 18.86 -10.60 -2.04
C ALA A 74 20.03 -9.93 -1.30
N GLY A 75 21.20 -10.56 -1.31
CA GLY A 75 22.39 -10.01 -0.69
C GLY A 75 22.98 -8.81 -1.41
N GLN A 76 22.55 -8.56 -2.65
CA GLN A 76 23.04 -7.44 -3.45
C GLN A 76 22.15 -6.22 -3.39
N SER A 77 21.05 -6.32 -2.65
CA SER A 77 20.13 -5.21 -2.46
C SER A 77 20.57 -4.29 -1.33
N HIS A 78 21.86 -4.24 -1.07
CA HIS A 78 22.40 -3.40 0.01
C HIS A 78 22.01 -1.94 -0.22
N GLY A 79 21.41 -1.35 0.79
CA GLY A 79 21.00 0.04 0.74
C GLY A 79 19.59 0.26 0.23
N LEU A 80 18.94 -0.77 -0.36
CA LEU A 80 17.53 -0.65 -0.72
C LEU A 80 16.68 -0.89 0.50
N GLN A 81 16.01 0.16 0.94
CA GLN A 81 15.10 0.08 2.06
C GLN A 81 13.76 -0.47 1.59
N THR A 82 13.16 -1.33 2.40
CA THR A 82 11.82 -1.83 2.14
C THR A 82 10.82 -0.74 2.44
N MET A 83 10.09 -0.29 1.44
CA MET A 83 9.16 0.82 1.54
C MET A 83 7.84 0.49 0.89
N ILE A 84 6.77 1.02 1.47
CA ILE A 84 5.46 1.02 0.82
C ILE A 84 5.03 2.47 0.64
N PHE A 85 4.70 2.81 -0.61
CA PHE A 85 4.17 4.12 -0.96
C PHE A 85 2.65 4.00 -1.03
N LEU A 86 1.95 4.96 -0.45
CA LEU A 86 0.52 5.12 -0.61
C LEU A 86 0.26 6.49 -1.22
N TYR A 87 -0.63 6.55 -2.18
CA TYR A 87 -0.92 7.78 -2.90
C TYR A 87 -2.29 8.28 -2.46
N ARG A 88 -2.28 9.34 -1.67
CA ARG A 88 -3.46 9.85 -0.99
C ARG A 88 -4.59 10.24 -1.94
N ARG A 89 -4.29 11.02 -2.99
CA ARG A 89 -5.33 11.50 -3.90
C ARG A 89 -5.95 10.39 -4.73
N PRO A 90 -5.18 9.47 -5.31
CA PRO A 90 -5.77 8.29 -5.96
C PRO A 90 -6.63 7.44 -5.02
N ILE A 91 -6.20 7.23 -3.79
CA ILE A 91 -6.98 6.46 -2.82
C ILE A 91 -8.28 7.18 -2.46
N LEU A 92 -8.22 8.50 -2.24
CA LEU A 92 -9.43 9.28 -1.95
C LEU A 92 -10.40 9.28 -3.13
N ASP A 93 -9.90 9.33 -4.36
CA ASP A 93 -10.72 9.25 -5.56
C ASP A 93 -11.43 7.89 -5.64
N TYR A 94 -10.68 6.82 -5.41
CA TYR A 94 -11.24 5.47 -5.36
C TYR A 94 -12.32 5.36 -4.27
N TRP A 95 -12.01 5.86 -3.09
CA TRP A 95 -12.92 5.83 -1.96
C TRP A 95 -14.23 6.58 -2.25
N ALA A 96 -14.13 7.72 -2.92
CA ALA A 96 -15.32 8.50 -3.26
C ALA A 96 -16.24 7.78 -4.25
N GLU A 97 -15.68 6.90 -5.10
CA GLU A 97 -16.43 6.15 -6.09
C GLU A 97 -17.00 4.83 -5.59
N HIS A 98 -16.49 4.33 -4.47
CA HIS A 98 -16.85 3.00 -3.96
C HIS A 98 -17.45 3.09 -2.57
N GLU A 99 -18.30 2.15 -2.24
CA GLU A 99 -18.94 2.10 -0.92
C GLU A 99 -18.15 1.21 0.04
N GLU A 100 -16.86 1.53 0.21
CA GLU A 100 -15.96 0.79 1.10
C GLU A 100 -15.41 1.71 2.16
N LYS A 101 -15.02 1.13 3.29
CA LYS A 101 -14.38 1.89 4.36
C LYS A 101 -12.94 2.22 3.97
N LEU A 102 -12.51 3.42 4.26
CA LEU A 102 -11.16 3.86 3.89
C LEU A 102 -10.07 2.94 4.47
N GLY A 103 -10.23 2.51 5.72
CA GLY A 103 -9.28 1.59 6.35
C GLY A 103 -9.18 0.25 5.63
N ASP A 104 -10.30 -0.24 5.10
CA ASP A 104 -10.33 -1.49 4.34
C ASP A 104 -9.60 -1.34 3.01
N ILE A 105 -9.77 -0.18 2.37
CA ILE A 105 -9.07 0.12 1.11
C ILE A 105 -7.56 0.15 1.34
N VAL A 106 -7.11 0.84 2.38
CA VAL A 106 -5.69 0.93 2.71
C VAL A 106 -5.12 -0.46 2.99
N ARG A 107 -5.83 -1.28 3.77
CA ARG A 107 -5.40 -2.64 4.07
C ARG A 107 -5.29 -3.49 2.80
N HIS A 108 -6.27 -3.36 1.91
CA HIS A 108 -6.27 -4.08 0.63
C HIS A 108 -5.04 -3.69 -0.21
N VAL A 109 -4.73 -2.40 -0.29
CA VAL A 109 -3.56 -1.93 -1.04
C VAL A 109 -2.27 -2.53 -0.46
N LEU A 110 -2.13 -2.51 0.87
CA LEU A 110 -0.95 -3.09 1.52
C LEU A 110 -0.79 -4.56 1.20
N ILE A 111 -1.86 -5.33 1.34
CA ILE A 111 -1.83 -6.78 1.10
C ILE A 111 -1.46 -7.09 -0.34
N HIS A 112 -2.09 -6.40 -1.30
CA HIS A 112 -1.88 -6.69 -2.71
C HIS A 112 -0.52 -6.23 -3.22
N GLU A 113 -0.06 -5.06 -2.83
CA GLU A 113 1.25 -4.59 -3.26
C GLU A 113 2.38 -5.43 -2.68
N ILE A 114 2.31 -5.72 -1.40
CA ILE A 114 3.31 -6.57 -0.74
C ILE A 114 3.20 -8.00 -1.25
N GLY A 115 1.98 -8.53 -1.34
CA GLY A 115 1.74 -9.90 -1.78
C GLY A 115 2.25 -10.17 -3.18
N HIS A 116 1.98 -9.27 -4.13
CA HIS A 116 2.47 -9.40 -5.49
C HIS A 116 3.99 -9.43 -5.55
N HIS A 117 4.64 -8.59 -4.75
CA HIS A 117 6.10 -8.54 -4.70
C HIS A 117 6.69 -9.88 -4.25
N PHE A 118 6.05 -10.55 -3.30
CA PHE A 118 6.50 -11.84 -2.77
C PHE A 118 5.90 -13.04 -3.52
N GLY A 119 5.18 -12.80 -4.60
CA GLY A 119 4.68 -13.86 -5.45
C GLY A 119 3.48 -14.62 -4.89
N LEU A 120 2.74 -14.01 -3.98
CA LEU A 120 1.54 -14.64 -3.45
C LEU A 120 0.42 -14.66 -4.50
N SER A 121 -0.37 -15.74 -4.48
CA SER A 121 -1.52 -15.85 -5.38
C SER A 121 -2.67 -14.97 -4.89
N ASP A 122 -3.63 -14.70 -5.78
CA ASP A 122 -4.84 -13.96 -5.41
C ASP A 122 -5.59 -14.68 -4.28
N GLU A 123 -5.60 -16.01 -4.31
CA GLU A 123 -6.24 -16.80 -3.26
C GLU A 123 -5.55 -16.60 -1.91
N ASP A 124 -4.22 -16.63 -1.90
CA ASP A 124 -3.45 -16.40 -0.68
C ASP A 124 -3.73 -15.02 -0.10
N MET A 125 -3.75 -13.99 -0.95
CA MET A 125 -4.01 -12.64 -0.51
C MET A 125 -5.43 -12.46 0.01
N HIS A 126 -6.40 -13.17 -0.59
CA HIS A 126 -7.77 -13.15 -0.15
C HIS A 126 -7.93 -13.75 1.24
N GLU A 127 -7.21 -14.85 1.50
CA GLU A 127 -7.19 -15.47 2.82
C GLU A 127 -6.60 -14.55 3.88
N ILE A 128 -5.57 -13.79 3.51
CA ILE A 128 -4.96 -12.82 4.41
C ILE A 128 -5.94 -11.71 4.75
N GLU A 129 -6.67 -11.21 3.77
CA GLU A 129 -7.69 -10.19 3.99
C GLU A 129 -8.79 -10.69 4.93
N ASP A 130 -9.26 -11.92 4.72
CA ASP A 130 -10.30 -12.51 5.55
C ASP A 130 -9.85 -12.76 6.98
N ALA A 131 -8.56 -13.05 7.18
CA ALA A 131 -7.99 -13.29 8.50
C ALA A 131 -7.68 -12.00 9.26
N SER A 132 -7.68 -10.87 8.57
CA SER A 132 -7.34 -9.57 9.15
C SER A 132 -8.62 -8.89 9.65
N ASP A 133 -8.58 -8.39 10.87
CA ASP A 133 -9.73 -7.71 11.47
C ASP A 133 -9.55 -6.20 11.49
#